data_2914e0197c9306770dd84ec1e0fa099e
#
_entry.id   2914e0197c9306770dd84ec1e0fa099e
#
_cell.length_a   1.000
_cell.length_b   1.000
_cell.length_c   1.000
_cell.angle_alpha   90.00
_cell.angle_beta   90.00
_cell.angle_gamma   90.00
#
_symmetry.space_group_name_H-M   'P 1'
#
loop_
_entity.id
_entity.type
_entity.pdbx_description
1 polymer ?
#
loop_
_entity_poly.entity_id
_entity_poly.type
_entity_poly.pdbx_seq_one_letter_code
_entity_poly.pdbx_strand_id
1 'polypeptide(L)'
;AAEGITRHTFVGFTEPQDFLLATNREQRGVTLEEVKAVSASVRRSEKLHPLGVLVHAKDVRPFASIRTYRELLFPVRTAQPVPEDALGAAEAVWDSNLRELLTQAHRETTPFYFRLEIKSHMPLDKKSTFARRFSAELERLSGRMLVNAPSDYEIELRLLEKRDGGYACFLKLLTIAHGRFAYRKNAVAASIHPATAAMIVALAEPYLKENAQILDPFCGVGTMLIERDIRVPAREKYGIDIFGEAIRGARENASYAGEKINFINRDYFDFTHAYLFDEIITNMPVRGRKSKEETDTFYGRF
;
A
#
# COMPACT_ATOMS: atom_id res chain seq x y z
N ALA A 1 6.74 8.03 5.33
CA ALA A 1 5.76 9.11 5.14
C ALA A 1 5.09 9.33 6.49
N ALA A 2 5.04 10.58 6.97
CA ALA A 2 4.28 10.89 8.18
C ALA A 2 2.81 10.56 7.90
N GLU A 3 2.21 9.71 8.73
CA GLU A 3 0.78 9.51 8.74
C GLU A 3 0.16 10.84 9.19
N GLY A 4 -0.76 11.39 8.38
CA GLY A 4 -1.44 12.63 8.71
C GLY A 4 -2.26 12.48 10.00
N ILE A 5 -2.49 13.60 10.67
CA ILE A 5 -3.33 13.62 11.88
C ILE A 5 -4.79 13.59 11.44
N THR A 6 -5.52 12.54 11.81
CA THR A 6 -6.96 12.45 11.53
C THR A 6 -7.75 13.26 12.55
N ARG A 7 -8.63 14.15 12.07
CA ARG A 7 -9.53 14.98 12.88
C ARG A 7 -10.98 14.46 12.84
N HIS A 8 -11.29 13.68 11.80
CA HIS A 8 -12.60 13.09 11.58
C HIS A 8 -12.55 11.58 11.79
N THR A 9 -13.70 11.02 12.15
CA THR A 9 -13.87 9.56 12.30
C THR A 9 -14.61 8.99 11.11
N PHE A 10 -14.04 7.97 10.48
CA PHE A 10 -14.74 7.22 9.44
C PHE A 10 -15.87 6.40 10.07
N VAL A 11 -17.11 6.65 9.64
CA VAL A 11 -18.31 5.97 10.15
C VAL A 11 -18.97 5.04 9.14
N GLY A 12 -18.46 5.00 7.89
CA GLY A 12 -18.99 4.19 6.81
C GLY A 12 -19.97 4.94 5.91
N PHE A 13 -20.37 4.30 4.83
CA PHE A 13 -21.27 4.86 3.83
C PHE A 13 -22.71 4.40 4.07
N THR A 14 -23.68 5.25 3.71
CA THR A 14 -25.11 4.90 3.72
C THR A 14 -25.50 4.10 2.49
N GLU A 15 -24.86 4.36 1.36
CA GLU A 15 -25.05 3.68 0.09
C GLU A 15 -23.76 3.00 -0.39
N PRO A 16 -23.84 1.98 -1.24
CA PRO A 16 -22.66 1.36 -1.84
C PRO A 16 -21.81 2.38 -2.61
N GLN A 17 -20.50 2.28 -2.49
CA GLN A 17 -19.52 3.11 -3.18
C GLN A 17 -18.55 2.26 -3.99
N ASP A 18 -18.01 2.85 -5.05
CA ASP A 18 -16.88 2.30 -5.76
C ASP A 18 -15.60 2.63 -5.01
N PHE A 19 -14.75 1.64 -4.80
CA PHE A 19 -13.40 1.84 -4.30
C PHE A 19 -12.41 0.90 -5.00
N LEU A 20 -11.21 1.40 -5.19
CA LEU A 20 -10.12 0.71 -5.87
C LEU A 20 -9.13 0.18 -4.84
N LEU A 21 -8.91 -1.12 -4.84
CA LEU A 21 -7.77 -1.75 -4.18
C LEU A 21 -6.60 -1.67 -5.15
N ALA A 22 -5.75 -0.65 -4.98
CA ALA A 22 -4.66 -0.34 -5.89
C ALA A 22 -3.51 -1.34 -5.75
N THR A 23 -3.07 -1.92 -6.86
CA THR A 23 -2.01 -2.93 -6.91
C THR A 23 -1.06 -2.65 -8.07
N ASN A 24 0.08 -3.32 -8.08
CA ASN A 24 0.82 -3.52 -9.31
C ASN A 24 0.03 -4.45 -10.24
N ARG A 25 0.37 -4.43 -11.52
CA ARG A 25 -0.34 -5.21 -12.55
C ARG A 25 -0.37 -6.71 -12.23
N GLU A 26 0.74 -7.24 -11.76
CA GLU A 26 0.94 -8.66 -11.43
C GLU A 26 0.13 -9.11 -10.21
N GLN A 27 -0.16 -8.20 -9.28
CA GLN A 27 -0.89 -8.49 -8.04
C GLN A 27 -2.41 -8.55 -8.22
N ARG A 28 -2.95 -8.00 -9.32
CA ARG A 28 -4.41 -7.83 -9.52
C ARG A 28 -5.20 -9.13 -9.39
N GLY A 29 -4.69 -10.21 -9.99
CA GLY A 29 -5.35 -11.52 -9.95
C GLY A 29 -5.46 -12.06 -8.53
N VAL A 30 -4.38 -12.00 -7.78
CA VAL A 30 -4.34 -12.45 -6.38
C VAL A 30 -5.29 -11.63 -5.51
N THR A 31 -5.26 -10.31 -5.63
CA THR A 31 -6.16 -9.43 -4.89
C THR A 31 -7.63 -9.68 -5.26
N LEU A 32 -7.92 -9.96 -6.53
CA LEU A 32 -9.29 -10.31 -6.96
C LEU A 32 -9.79 -11.58 -6.27
N GLU A 33 -8.98 -12.62 -6.16
CA GLU A 33 -9.35 -13.86 -5.45
C GLU A 33 -9.55 -13.61 -3.95
N GLU A 34 -8.72 -12.77 -3.32
CA GLU A 34 -8.91 -12.35 -1.93
C GLU A 34 -10.24 -11.58 -1.73
N VAL A 35 -10.61 -10.72 -2.68
CA VAL A 35 -11.90 -10.02 -2.67
C VAL A 35 -13.07 -11.02 -2.78
N LYS A 36 -12.97 -11.99 -3.68
CA LYS A 36 -13.97 -13.04 -3.84
C LYS A 36 -14.11 -13.93 -2.58
N ALA A 37 -13.01 -14.11 -1.85
CA ALA A 37 -12.99 -14.89 -0.61
C ALA A 37 -13.63 -14.17 0.60
N VAL A 38 -13.91 -12.87 0.51
CA VAL A 38 -14.66 -12.15 1.54
C VAL A 38 -16.04 -12.77 1.69
N SER A 39 -16.54 -12.85 2.92
CA SER A 39 -17.83 -13.49 3.26
C SER A 39 -18.96 -13.13 2.28
N ALA A 40 -19.73 -14.13 1.85
CA ALA A 40 -20.88 -13.94 0.96
C ALA A 40 -21.98 -13.05 1.57
N SER A 41 -22.00 -12.85 2.89
CA SER A 41 -22.91 -11.91 3.55
C SER A 41 -22.62 -10.45 3.19
N VAL A 42 -21.41 -10.15 2.73
CA VAL A 42 -21.01 -8.82 2.27
C VAL A 42 -21.44 -8.67 0.81
N ARG A 43 -22.53 -7.95 0.58
CA ARG A 43 -22.99 -7.65 -0.78
C ARG A 43 -21.96 -6.79 -1.51
N ARG A 44 -21.52 -7.25 -2.67
CA ARG A 44 -20.51 -6.57 -3.49
C ARG A 44 -20.60 -6.98 -4.95
N SER A 45 -19.99 -6.18 -5.80
CA SER A 45 -19.49 -6.60 -7.10
C SER A 45 -18.03 -6.20 -7.23
N GLU A 46 -17.28 -6.96 -8.00
CA GLU A 46 -15.84 -6.75 -8.19
C GLU A 46 -15.44 -6.95 -9.65
N LYS A 47 -14.46 -6.19 -10.11
CA LYS A 47 -13.88 -6.34 -11.44
C LYS A 47 -12.42 -5.91 -11.49
N LEU A 48 -11.68 -6.50 -12.42
CA LEU A 48 -10.32 -6.04 -12.72
C LEU A 48 -10.34 -4.59 -13.24
N HIS A 49 -9.37 -3.83 -12.79
CA HIS A 49 -9.11 -2.46 -13.21
C HIS A 49 -7.64 -2.32 -13.61
N PRO A 50 -7.24 -1.42 -14.54
CA PRO A 50 -5.83 -1.20 -14.89
C PRO A 50 -4.91 -0.96 -13.69
N LEU A 51 -5.41 -0.34 -12.63
CA LEU A 51 -4.68 0.02 -11.41
C LEU A 51 -4.90 -0.93 -10.23
N GLY A 52 -5.66 -2.03 -10.40
CA GLY A 52 -5.94 -2.95 -9.30
C GLY A 52 -7.26 -3.70 -9.44
N VAL A 53 -8.03 -3.74 -8.37
CA VAL A 53 -9.37 -4.34 -8.32
C VAL A 53 -10.38 -3.29 -7.89
N LEU A 54 -11.37 -3.01 -8.75
CA LEU A 54 -12.48 -2.13 -8.42
C LEU A 54 -13.57 -2.94 -7.74
N VAL A 55 -13.97 -2.50 -6.55
CA VAL A 55 -15.03 -3.10 -5.75
C VAL A 55 -16.17 -2.08 -5.59
N HIS A 56 -17.40 -2.57 -5.70
CA HIS A 56 -18.59 -1.81 -5.38
C HIS A 56 -19.29 -2.44 -4.20
N ALA A 57 -19.27 -1.77 -3.04
CA ALA A 57 -19.85 -2.29 -1.81
C ALA A 57 -20.20 -1.13 -0.84
N LYS A 58 -21.10 -1.42 0.10
CA LYS A 58 -21.45 -0.46 1.16
C LYS A 58 -20.43 -0.49 2.29
N ASP A 59 -20.05 -1.67 2.76
CA ASP A 59 -19.05 -1.83 3.83
C ASP A 59 -17.65 -2.04 3.23
N VAL A 60 -16.77 -1.11 3.50
CA VAL A 60 -15.37 -1.10 3.02
C VAL A 60 -14.46 -1.92 3.95
N ARG A 61 -14.82 -2.05 5.23
CA ARG A 61 -13.96 -2.63 6.28
C ARG A 61 -13.50 -4.06 6.00
N PRO A 62 -14.35 -4.99 5.49
CA PRO A 62 -13.90 -6.35 5.16
C PRO A 62 -12.79 -6.39 4.11
N PHE A 63 -12.75 -5.40 3.21
CA PHE A 63 -11.76 -5.29 2.14
C PHE A 63 -10.51 -4.54 2.59
N ALA A 64 -10.64 -3.64 3.58
CA ALA A 64 -9.52 -2.88 4.13
C ALA A 64 -8.47 -3.79 4.80
N SER A 65 -8.86 -4.98 5.27
CA SER A 65 -7.97 -5.96 5.90
C SER A 65 -7.20 -6.85 4.91
N ILE A 66 -7.58 -6.88 3.62
CA ILE A 66 -6.85 -7.62 2.57
C ILE A 66 -5.42 -7.09 2.47
N ARG A 67 -4.44 -8.01 2.47
CA ARG A 67 -3.01 -7.64 2.56
C ARG A 67 -2.31 -7.49 1.20
N THR A 68 -2.89 -8.01 0.13
CA THR A 68 -2.26 -8.11 -1.19
C THR A 68 -2.35 -6.85 -2.05
N TYR A 69 -3.01 -5.78 -1.60
CA TYR A 69 -3.05 -4.48 -2.27
C TYR A 69 -2.25 -3.42 -1.50
N ARG A 70 -1.89 -2.33 -2.17
CA ARG A 70 -1.10 -1.24 -1.58
C ARG A 70 -1.95 -0.18 -0.91
N GLU A 71 -2.91 0.36 -1.62
CA GLU A 71 -3.73 1.49 -1.19
C GLU A 71 -5.20 1.28 -1.56
N LEU A 72 -6.09 1.76 -0.70
CA LEU A 72 -7.51 1.83 -0.95
C LEU A 72 -7.88 3.26 -1.36
N LEU A 73 -8.40 3.42 -2.57
CA LEU A 73 -8.70 4.70 -3.19
C LEU A 73 -10.16 4.74 -3.65
N PHE A 74 -10.80 5.89 -3.48
CA PHE A 74 -12.15 6.12 -4.03
C PHE A 74 -12.03 6.89 -5.33
N PRO A 75 -12.56 6.37 -6.47
CA PRO A 75 -12.65 7.14 -7.69
C PRO A 75 -13.49 8.41 -7.48
N VAL A 76 -12.92 9.57 -7.80
CA VAL A 76 -13.64 10.84 -7.84
C VAL A 76 -14.28 10.97 -9.22
N ARG A 77 -15.61 10.91 -9.26
CA ARG A 77 -16.37 10.94 -10.50
C ARG A 77 -16.69 12.38 -10.86
N THR A 78 -16.04 12.88 -11.89
CA THR A 78 -16.23 14.23 -12.44
C THR A 78 -17.21 14.20 -13.62
N ALA A 79 -18.02 15.25 -13.76
CA ALA A 79 -18.96 15.38 -14.87
C ALA A 79 -18.24 15.52 -16.22
N GLN A 80 -17.07 16.16 -16.23
CA GLN A 80 -16.19 16.32 -17.38
C GLN A 80 -14.80 15.76 -17.05
N PRO A 81 -14.00 15.34 -18.04
CA PRO A 81 -12.62 14.96 -17.81
C PRO A 81 -11.86 16.07 -17.06
N VAL A 82 -11.04 15.69 -16.08
CA VAL A 82 -10.22 16.66 -15.34
C VAL A 82 -9.18 17.25 -16.30
N PRO A 83 -9.20 18.56 -16.56
CA PRO A 83 -8.29 19.17 -17.53
C PRO A 83 -6.85 19.24 -17.04
N GLU A 84 -5.93 19.63 -17.93
CA GLU A 84 -4.50 19.73 -17.64
C GLU A 84 -4.14 20.99 -16.86
N ASP A 85 -4.95 22.03 -16.90
CA ASP A 85 -4.72 23.26 -16.14
C ASP A 85 -5.22 23.14 -14.69
N ALA A 86 -4.51 23.80 -13.78
CA ALA A 86 -4.75 23.67 -12.34
C ALA A 86 -6.12 24.18 -11.87
N LEU A 87 -6.62 25.28 -12.47
CA LEU A 87 -7.88 25.91 -12.06
C LEU A 87 -9.05 25.07 -12.54
N GLY A 88 -9.08 24.72 -13.83
CA GLY A 88 -10.10 23.84 -14.40
C GLY A 88 -10.10 22.45 -13.75
N ALA A 89 -8.92 21.93 -13.37
CA ALA A 89 -8.83 20.69 -12.62
C ALA A 89 -9.49 20.81 -11.24
N ALA A 90 -9.27 21.91 -10.52
CA ALA A 90 -9.90 22.15 -9.22
C ALA A 90 -11.43 22.29 -9.35
N GLU A 91 -11.91 23.00 -10.38
CA GLU A 91 -13.34 23.12 -10.68
C GLU A 91 -13.98 21.77 -10.96
N ALA A 92 -13.36 20.94 -11.83
CA ALA A 92 -13.85 19.61 -12.16
C ALA A 92 -13.90 18.69 -10.95
N VAL A 93 -12.89 18.74 -10.09
CA VAL A 93 -12.83 17.94 -8.86
C VAL A 93 -13.86 18.42 -7.83
N TRP A 94 -14.11 19.72 -7.73
CA TRP A 94 -15.14 20.24 -6.83
C TRP A 94 -16.56 19.92 -7.34
N ASP A 95 -16.78 19.99 -8.66
CA ASP A 95 -18.03 19.61 -9.33
C ASP A 95 -18.13 18.08 -9.55
N SER A 96 -17.82 17.32 -8.52
CA SER A 96 -17.76 15.87 -8.52
C SER A 96 -18.53 15.29 -7.33
N ASN A 97 -18.45 13.97 -7.15
CA ASN A 97 -18.96 13.29 -5.96
C ASN A 97 -18.06 13.44 -4.71
N LEU A 98 -17.00 14.25 -4.76
CA LEU A 98 -16.04 14.39 -3.65
C LEU A 98 -16.71 14.82 -2.35
N ARG A 99 -17.54 15.88 -2.42
CA ARG A 99 -18.28 16.38 -1.25
C ARG A 99 -19.18 15.31 -0.64
N GLU A 100 -19.89 14.57 -1.50
CA GLU A 100 -20.77 13.48 -1.08
C GLU A 100 -19.99 12.36 -0.38
N LEU A 101 -18.86 11.91 -0.96
CA LEU A 101 -18.00 10.90 -0.37
C LEU A 101 -17.53 11.30 1.03
N LEU A 102 -17.05 12.53 1.19
CA LEU A 102 -16.55 13.02 2.48
C LEU A 102 -17.67 13.14 3.51
N THR A 103 -18.80 13.70 3.14
CA THR A 103 -19.95 13.92 4.05
C THR A 103 -20.57 12.60 4.50
N GLN A 104 -20.77 11.65 3.59
CA GLN A 104 -21.29 10.32 3.94
C GLN A 104 -20.33 9.55 4.85
N ALA A 105 -19.03 9.53 4.48
CA ALA A 105 -18.04 8.77 5.20
C ALA A 105 -17.86 9.21 6.65
N HIS A 106 -18.07 10.49 6.96
CA HIS A 106 -17.80 11.08 8.28
C HIS A 106 -19.02 11.69 8.97
N ARG A 107 -20.11 11.91 8.23
CA ARG A 107 -21.35 12.59 8.69
C ARG A 107 -21.11 13.99 9.27
N GLU A 108 -20.07 14.64 8.81
CA GLU A 108 -19.59 15.94 9.25
C GLU A 108 -19.34 16.83 8.04
N THR A 109 -19.40 18.14 8.25
CA THR A 109 -19.16 19.17 7.21
C THR A 109 -18.05 20.14 7.60
N THR A 110 -17.41 19.93 8.75
CA THR A 110 -16.28 20.74 9.22
C THR A 110 -15.08 20.57 8.30
N PRO A 111 -14.12 21.52 8.30
CA PRO A 111 -13.03 21.49 7.33
C PRO A 111 -12.25 20.19 7.35
N PHE A 112 -12.11 19.59 6.16
CA PHE A 112 -11.19 18.47 5.93
C PHE A 112 -9.86 18.99 5.45
N TYR A 113 -8.79 18.50 6.04
CA TYR A 113 -7.43 18.88 5.70
C TYR A 113 -6.90 17.93 4.64
N PHE A 114 -6.46 18.48 3.51
CA PHE A 114 -6.06 17.67 2.36
C PHE A 114 -4.64 17.95 1.87
N ARG A 115 -4.08 16.96 1.20
CA ARG A 115 -2.89 17.04 0.36
C ARG A 115 -3.24 16.68 -1.07
N LEU A 116 -2.59 17.34 -2.05
CA LEU A 116 -2.61 16.92 -3.45
C LEU A 116 -1.35 16.13 -3.79
N GLU A 117 -1.54 14.94 -4.34
CA GLU A 117 -0.48 14.12 -4.96
C GLU A 117 -0.70 14.07 -6.46
N ILE A 118 0.34 14.40 -7.25
CA ILE A 118 0.26 14.41 -8.72
C ILE A 118 1.23 13.38 -9.28
N LYS A 119 0.71 12.38 -9.98
CA LYS A 119 1.45 11.39 -10.74
C LYS A 119 1.40 11.76 -12.21
N SER A 120 2.41 12.46 -12.70
CA SER A 120 2.53 12.92 -14.09
C SER A 120 3.99 12.99 -14.53
N HIS A 121 4.21 13.18 -15.82
CA HIS A 121 5.54 13.42 -16.41
C HIS A 121 6.00 14.90 -16.28
N MET A 122 5.16 15.75 -15.71
CA MET A 122 5.45 17.16 -15.50
C MET A 122 6.72 17.36 -14.67
N PRO A 123 7.62 18.30 -15.02
CA PRO A 123 8.78 18.70 -14.20
C PRO A 123 8.37 19.12 -12.78
N LEU A 124 9.26 18.94 -11.81
CA LEU A 124 8.97 19.16 -10.39
C LEU A 124 8.52 20.58 -10.07
N ASP A 125 9.15 21.59 -10.68
CA ASP A 125 8.80 23.01 -10.53
C ASP A 125 7.37 23.30 -11.01
N LYS A 126 6.99 22.71 -12.16
CA LYS A 126 5.64 22.82 -12.69
C LYS A 126 4.62 22.08 -11.83
N LYS A 127 4.97 20.89 -11.31
CA LYS A 127 4.12 20.17 -10.33
C LYS A 127 3.86 21.01 -9.08
N SER A 128 4.88 21.66 -8.55
CA SER A 128 4.74 22.50 -7.36
C SER A 128 3.84 23.71 -7.62
N THR A 129 3.99 24.34 -8.78
CA THR A 129 3.15 25.47 -9.20
C THR A 129 1.70 25.03 -9.41
N PHE A 130 1.49 23.91 -10.11
CA PHE A 130 0.17 23.31 -10.31
C PHE A 130 -0.49 23.00 -8.96
N ALA A 131 0.20 22.30 -8.08
CA ALA A 131 -0.32 21.90 -6.77
C ALA A 131 -0.77 23.10 -5.94
N ARG A 132 0.03 24.15 -5.91
CA ARG A 132 -0.30 25.40 -5.20
C ARG A 132 -1.57 26.06 -5.76
N ARG A 133 -1.66 26.19 -7.09
CA ARG A 133 -2.81 26.82 -7.76
C ARG A 133 -4.08 26.00 -7.61
N PHE A 134 -3.98 24.70 -7.84
CA PHE A 134 -5.10 23.76 -7.65
C PHE A 134 -5.64 23.81 -6.23
N SER A 135 -4.74 23.71 -5.24
CA SER A 135 -5.13 23.65 -3.83
C SER A 135 -5.78 24.96 -3.36
N ALA A 136 -5.22 26.12 -3.76
CA ALA A 136 -5.81 27.42 -3.42
C ALA A 136 -7.21 27.59 -4.04
N GLU A 137 -7.39 27.17 -5.28
CA GLU A 137 -8.67 27.26 -5.96
C GLU A 137 -9.71 26.28 -5.36
N LEU A 138 -9.30 25.05 -5.06
CA LEU A 138 -10.21 24.07 -4.43
C LEU A 138 -10.63 24.54 -3.02
N GLU A 139 -9.71 25.13 -2.25
CA GLU A 139 -10.02 25.73 -0.95
C GLU A 139 -11.06 26.87 -1.11
N ARG A 140 -10.88 27.73 -2.10
CA ARG A 140 -11.81 28.82 -2.41
C ARG A 140 -13.18 28.31 -2.84
N LEU A 141 -13.24 27.39 -3.82
CA LEU A 141 -14.49 26.82 -4.36
C LEU A 141 -15.28 26.07 -3.29
N SER A 142 -14.60 25.38 -2.39
CA SER A 142 -15.23 24.64 -1.30
C SER A 142 -15.72 25.52 -0.15
N GLY A 143 -15.49 26.84 -0.19
CA GLY A 143 -15.78 27.73 0.94
C GLY A 143 -15.03 27.32 2.20
N ARG A 144 -13.80 26.80 2.04
CA ARG A 144 -12.92 26.24 3.09
C ARG A 144 -13.48 24.97 3.77
N MET A 145 -14.40 24.26 3.13
CA MET A 145 -14.69 22.88 3.54
C MET A 145 -13.45 21.98 3.37
N LEU A 146 -12.63 22.27 2.36
CA LEU A 146 -11.33 21.65 2.13
C LEU A 146 -10.24 22.68 2.41
N VAL A 147 -9.27 22.32 3.26
CA VAL A 147 -8.14 23.17 3.65
C VAL A 147 -6.84 22.47 3.26
N ASN A 148 -6.01 23.15 2.47
CA ASN A 148 -4.73 22.60 2.05
C ASN A 148 -3.74 22.52 3.22
N ALA A 149 -3.31 21.31 3.56
CA ALA A 149 -2.38 21.05 4.66
C ALA A 149 -1.40 19.91 4.28
N PRO A 150 -0.39 20.18 3.45
CA PRO A 150 0.47 19.15 2.88
C PRO A 150 1.21 18.27 3.89
N SER A 151 1.44 18.78 5.10
CA SER A 151 2.16 18.08 6.17
C SER A 151 1.24 17.51 7.25
N ASP A 152 -0.01 17.98 7.32
CA ASP A 152 -0.97 17.62 8.38
C ASP A 152 -2.37 17.45 7.77
N TYR A 153 -2.51 16.41 6.97
CA TYR A 153 -3.72 16.10 6.20
C TYR A 153 -4.34 14.78 6.67
N GLU A 154 -5.64 14.64 6.46
CA GLU A 154 -6.42 13.42 6.72
C GLU A 154 -7.01 12.82 5.45
N ILE A 155 -7.02 13.59 4.36
CA ILE A 155 -7.40 13.10 3.03
C ILE A 155 -6.32 13.43 2.01
N GLU A 156 -6.15 12.57 1.03
CA GLU A 156 -5.26 12.82 -0.11
C GLU A 156 -6.06 12.79 -1.40
N LEU A 157 -5.99 13.85 -2.16
CA LEU A 157 -6.45 13.90 -3.53
C LEU A 157 -5.31 13.50 -4.44
N ARG A 158 -5.53 12.53 -5.31
CA ARG A 158 -4.51 12.03 -6.22
C ARG A 158 -4.94 12.23 -7.65
N LEU A 159 -4.15 12.98 -8.41
CA LEU A 159 -4.31 13.17 -9.85
C LEU A 159 -3.32 12.26 -10.58
N LEU A 160 -3.85 11.39 -11.45
CA LEU A 160 -3.08 10.51 -12.30
C LEU A 160 -3.22 10.96 -13.75
N GLU A 161 -2.11 11.36 -14.37
CA GLU A 161 -2.07 11.77 -15.77
C GLU A 161 -2.54 10.64 -16.68
N LYS A 162 -3.45 10.95 -17.59
CA LYS A 162 -3.99 10.03 -18.58
C LYS A 162 -3.22 10.14 -19.88
N ARG A 163 -3.16 9.04 -20.64
CA ARG A 163 -2.49 9.00 -21.93
C ARG A 163 -3.14 9.90 -22.99
N ASP A 164 -4.45 10.10 -22.88
CA ASP A 164 -5.29 10.91 -23.77
C ASP A 164 -5.45 12.36 -23.29
N GLY A 165 -4.65 12.77 -22.31
CA GLY A 165 -4.67 14.10 -21.68
C GLY A 165 -5.54 14.17 -20.45
N GLY A 166 -5.29 15.22 -19.64
CA GLY A 166 -5.95 15.43 -18.37
C GLY A 166 -5.62 14.38 -17.30
N TYR A 167 -6.49 14.31 -16.29
CA TYR A 167 -6.22 13.47 -15.11
C TYR A 167 -7.43 12.58 -14.75
N ALA A 168 -7.14 11.41 -14.20
CA ALA A 168 -8.06 10.69 -13.34
C ALA A 168 -7.85 11.14 -11.89
N CYS A 169 -8.92 11.32 -11.13
CA CYS A 169 -8.84 11.74 -9.74
C CYS A 169 -9.29 10.63 -8.80
N PHE A 170 -8.54 10.46 -7.72
CA PHE A 170 -8.85 9.52 -6.64
C PHE A 170 -8.74 10.21 -5.28
N LEU A 171 -9.56 9.73 -4.35
CA LEU A 171 -9.55 10.15 -2.95
C LEU A 171 -9.00 9.01 -2.09
N LYS A 172 -8.00 9.31 -1.25
CA LYS A 172 -7.54 8.43 -0.19
C LYS A 172 -7.99 8.99 1.16
N LEU A 173 -8.67 8.17 1.95
CA LEU A 173 -9.12 8.51 3.30
C LEU A 173 -8.17 7.90 4.33
N LEU A 174 -7.39 8.74 5.02
CA LEU A 174 -6.53 8.30 6.11
C LEU A 174 -7.35 8.00 7.39
N THR A 175 -8.60 8.43 7.41
CA THR A 175 -9.58 8.12 8.46
C THR A 175 -10.03 6.66 8.47
N ILE A 176 -9.82 5.93 7.37
CA ILE A 176 -10.03 4.47 7.33
C ILE A 176 -8.81 3.80 7.96
N ALA A 177 -8.93 3.42 9.22
CA ALA A 177 -7.89 2.67 9.91
C ALA A 177 -7.82 1.23 9.40
N HIS A 178 -6.66 0.82 8.93
CA HIS A 178 -6.39 -0.55 8.45
C HIS A 178 -4.99 -1.01 8.86
N GLY A 179 -4.63 -0.98 10.09
CA GLY A 179 -3.29 -1.24 10.65
C GLY A 179 -2.53 -2.49 10.15
N ARG A 180 -2.89 -3.04 8.97
CA ARG A 180 -2.37 -4.30 8.40
C ARG A 180 -0.85 -4.34 8.25
N PHE A 181 -0.21 -3.18 8.07
CA PHE A 181 1.24 -3.05 7.97
C PHE A 181 1.83 -2.15 9.06
N ALA A 182 1.10 -1.92 10.14
CA ALA A 182 1.53 -1.06 11.24
C ALA A 182 2.82 -1.55 11.92
N TYR A 183 3.12 -2.83 11.81
CA TYR A 183 4.35 -3.42 12.31
C TYR A 183 5.61 -2.89 11.63
N ARG A 184 5.49 -2.44 10.37
CA ARG A 184 6.64 -2.04 9.53
C ARG A 184 7.09 -0.62 9.86
N LYS A 185 7.75 -0.47 11.01
CA LYS A 185 8.34 0.80 11.45
C LYS A 185 9.66 1.08 10.76
N ASN A 186 10.39 0.03 10.36
CA ASN A 186 11.69 0.11 9.73
C ASN A 186 11.64 -0.39 8.29
N ALA A 187 12.37 0.28 7.40
CA ALA A 187 12.61 -0.12 6.03
C ALA A 187 14.02 0.31 5.60
N VAL A 188 14.70 -0.55 4.83
CA VAL A 188 15.96 -0.22 4.16
C VAL A 188 15.72 -0.07 2.66
N ALA A 189 16.70 0.50 1.94
CA ALA A 189 16.53 0.94 0.54
C ALA A 189 15.99 -0.16 -0.41
N ALA A 190 16.36 -1.42 -0.23
CA ALA A 190 15.94 -2.54 -1.06
C ALA A 190 14.80 -3.37 -0.43
N SER A 191 14.15 -2.88 0.63
CA SER A 191 13.08 -3.63 1.30
C SER A 191 11.88 -3.87 0.39
N ILE A 192 11.44 -5.12 0.31
CA ILE A 192 10.20 -5.48 -0.38
C ILE A 192 9.01 -4.76 0.28
N HIS A 193 8.06 -4.30 -0.55
CA HIS A 193 6.82 -3.74 -0.02
C HIS A 193 5.97 -4.84 0.62
N PRO A 194 5.37 -4.65 1.80
CA PRO A 194 4.66 -5.72 2.51
C PRO A 194 3.46 -6.27 1.72
N ALA A 195 2.76 -5.47 0.92
CA ALA A 195 1.71 -5.98 0.05
C ALA A 195 2.25 -6.93 -1.06
N THR A 196 3.48 -6.69 -1.54
CA THR A 196 4.15 -7.57 -2.49
C THR A 196 4.58 -8.87 -1.80
N ALA A 197 5.12 -8.79 -0.59
CA ALA A 197 5.45 -9.96 0.21
C ALA A 197 4.19 -10.80 0.49
N ALA A 198 3.10 -10.17 0.91
CA ALA A 198 1.82 -10.83 1.13
C ALA A 198 1.28 -11.51 -0.14
N MET A 199 1.45 -10.90 -1.31
CA MET A 199 1.07 -11.49 -2.60
C MET A 199 1.92 -12.74 -2.92
N ILE A 200 3.23 -12.67 -2.73
CA ILE A 200 4.12 -13.82 -2.93
C ILE A 200 3.73 -14.98 -2.02
N VAL A 201 3.47 -14.68 -0.75
CA VAL A 201 3.03 -15.68 0.23
C VAL A 201 1.65 -16.27 -0.16
N ALA A 202 0.72 -15.45 -0.63
CA ALA A 202 -0.59 -15.92 -1.10
C ALA A 202 -0.47 -16.87 -2.29
N LEU A 203 0.42 -16.58 -3.24
CA LEU A 203 0.70 -17.46 -4.38
C LEU A 203 1.37 -18.77 -3.95
N ALA A 204 2.21 -18.73 -2.92
CA ALA A 204 2.91 -19.89 -2.39
C ALA A 204 2.05 -20.75 -1.45
N GLU A 205 0.91 -20.23 -0.97
CA GLU A 205 0.10 -20.85 0.07
C GLU A 205 -0.20 -22.34 -0.15
N PRO A 206 -0.51 -22.82 -1.37
CA PRO A 206 -0.76 -24.24 -1.60
C PRO A 206 0.43 -25.17 -1.29
N TYR A 207 1.64 -24.60 -1.20
CA TYR A 207 2.89 -25.31 -0.93
C TYR A 207 3.42 -25.08 0.48
N LEU A 208 2.83 -24.12 1.22
CA LEU A 208 3.25 -23.80 2.58
C LEU A 208 2.68 -24.80 3.57
N LYS A 209 3.46 -25.09 4.61
CA LYS A 209 3.05 -26.02 5.66
C LYS A 209 2.90 -25.27 6.98
N GLU A 210 1.83 -25.58 7.71
CA GLU A 210 1.75 -25.24 9.13
C GLU A 210 2.87 -25.91 9.91
N ASN A 211 3.36 -25.25 10.94
CA ASN A 211 4.45 -25.75 11.79
C ASN A 211 5.76 -26.04 11.04
N ALA A 212 5.98 -25.43 9.86
CA ALA A 212 7.23 -25.52 9.13
C ALA A 212 8.36 -24.80 9.88
N GLN A 213 9.58 -25.22 9.58
CA GLN A 213 10.82 -24.53 9.93
C GLN A 213 11.29 -23.77 8.69
N ILE A 214 11.26 -22.44 8.75
CA ILE A 214 11.46 -21.58 7.58
C ILE A 214 12.68 -20.69 7.70
N LEU A 215 13.30 -20.39 6.56
CA LEU A 215 14.49 -19.56 6.44
C LEU A 215 14.28 -18.46 5.40
N ASP A 216 14.65 -17.23 5.77
CA ASP A 216 14.95 -16.17 4.83
C ASP A 216 16.44 -15.81 4.92
N PRO A 217 17.28 -16.26 3.97
CA PRO A 217 18.72 -16.06 4.00
C PRO A 217 19.16 -14.63 3.70
N PHE A 218 18.23 -13.75 3.26
CA PHE A 218 18.49 -12.34 2.95
C PHE A 218 17.33 -11.49 3.46
N CYS A 219 17.05 -11.60 4.76
CA CYS A 219 15.78 -11.18 5.35
C CYS A 219 15.55 -9.66 5.40
N GLY A 220 16.60 -8.84 5.25
CA GLY A 220 16.46 -7.40 5.37
C GLY A 220 15.80 -7.03 6.70
N VAL A 221 14.69 -6.31 6.65
CA VAL A 221 13.91 -5.92 7.83
C VAL A 221 12.78 -6.91 8.19
N GLY A 222 12.87 -8.16 7.71
CA GLY A 222 12.01 -9.27 8.14
C GLY A 222 10.64 -9.38 7.48
N THR A 223 10.33 -8.55 6.49
CA THR A 223 8.97 -8.44 5.91
C THR A 223 8.45 -9.76 5.37
N MET A 224 9.28 -10.55 4.63
CA MET A 224 8.84 -11.83 4.06
C MET A 224 8.44 -12.84 5.14
N LEU A 225 9.25 -12.98 6.19
CA LEU A 225 8.98 -13.91 7.29
C LEU A 225 7.73 -13.51 8.08
N ILE A 226 7.55 -12.22 8.32
CA ILE A 226 6.37 -11.70 9.04
C ILE A 226 5.11 -11.97 8.23
N GLU A 227 5.07 -11.64 6.95
CA GLU A 227 3.89 -11.90 6.10
C GLU A 227 3.63 -13.41 5.93
N ARG A 228 4.71 -14.23 5.86
CA ARG A 228 4.59 -15.69 5.79
C ARG A 228 3.91 -16.27 7.04
N ASP A 229 4.30 -15.82 8.21
CA ASP A 229 3.75 -16.31 9.47
C ASP A 229 2.32 -15.84 9.72
N ILE A 230 2.01 -14.59 9.33
CA ILE A 230 0.63 -14.07 9.40
C ILE A 230 -0.33 -14.90 8.57
N ARG A 231 0.10 -15.37 7.40
CA ARG A 231 -0.76 -16.15 6.49
C ARG A 231 -0.90 -17.61 6.89
N VAL A 232 0.23 -18.24 7.17
CA VAL A 232 0.30 -19.65 7.59
C VAL A 232 1.31 -19.73 8.72
N PRO A 233 0.90 -19.93 9.98
CA PRO A 233 1.80 -19.96 11.12
C PRO A 233 2.91 -21.00 10.98
N ALA A 234 4.13 -20.62 11.27
CA ALA A 234 5.32 -21.48 11.25
C ALA A 234 5.78 -21.81 12.67
N ARG A 235 6.42 -22.97 12.84
CA ARG A 235 6.99 -23.39 14.11
C ARG A 235 8.23 -22.58 14.47
N GLU A 236 9.17 -22.48 13.52
CA GLU A 236 10.42 -21.78 13.69
C GLU A 236 10.73 -20.91 12.46
N LYS A 237 11.22 -19.72 12.72
CA LYS A 237 11.53 -18.72 11.71
C LYS A 237 12.93 -18.18 11.92
N TYR A 238 13.74 -18.22 10.87
CA TYR A 238 15.12 -17.74 10.87
C TYR A 238 15.30 -16.73 9.75
N GLY A 239 15.80 -15.54 10.11
CA GLY A 239 16.17 -14.50 9.17
C GLY A 239 17.65 -14.16 9.28
N ILE A 240 18.36 -14.18 8.16
CA ILE A 240 19.79 -13.88 8.10
C ILE A 240 19.98 -12.62 7.25
N ASP A 241 20.82 -11.73 7.69
CA ASP A 241 21.28 -10.60 6.89
C ASP A 241 22.67 -10.18 7.35
N ILE A 242 23.50 -9.79 6.39
CA ILE A 242 24.86 -9.32 6.66
C ILE A 242 24.86 -7.91 7.29
N PHE A 243 23.81 -7.14 7.06
CA PHE A 243 23.70 -5.77 7.56
C PHE A 243 23.05 -5.70 8.94
N GLY A 244 23.86 -5.34 9.96
CA GLY A 244 23.38 -5.25 11.34
C GLY A 244 22.26 -4.25 11.55
N GLU A 245 22.20 -3.17 10.74
CA GLU A 245 21.10 -2.21 10.78
C GLU A 245 19.77 -2.82 10.32
N ALA A 246 19.80 -3.62 9.25
CA ALA A 246 18.62 -4.35 8.78
C ALA A 246 18.11 -5.33 9.86
N ILE A 247 19.01 -6.07 10.51
CA ILE A 247 18.66 -6.99 11.60
C ILE A 247 18.06 -6.26 12.81
N ARG A 248 18.57 -5.08 13.17
CA ARG A 248 17.92 -4.27 14.24
C ARG A 248 16.51 -3.90 13.85
N GLY A 249 16.30 -3.38 12.63
CA GLY A 249 14.98 -3.06 12.12
C GLY A 249 14.06 -4.27 12.02
N ALA A 250 14.58 -5.44 11.65
CA ALA A 250 13.82 -6.69 11.60
C ALA A 250 13.29 -7.10 12.97
N ARG A 251 14.12 -7.02 14.01
CA ARG A 251 13.71 -7.32 15.39
C ARG A 251 12.62 -6.39 15.89
N GLU A 252 12.73 -5.10 15.61
CA GLU A 252 11.69 -4.13 15.96
C GLU A 252 10.40 -4.42 15.20
N ASN A 253 10.45 -4.62 13.88
CA ASN A 253 9.27 -4.94 13.08
C ASN A 253 8.57 -6.21 13.57
N ALA A 254 9.33 -7.28 13.86
CA ALA A 254 8.77 -8.52 14.41
C ALA A 254 8.12 -8.30 15.78
N SER A 255 8.73 -7.50 16.64
CA SER A 255 8.15 -7.13 17.94
C SER A 255 6.81 -6.41 17.78
N TYR A 256 6.72 -5.44 16.86
CA TYR A 256 5.45 -4.75 16.55
C TYR A 256 4.41 -5.66 15.92
N ALA A 257 4.84 -6.69 15.17
CA ALA A 257 3.94 -7.69 14.61
C ALA A 257 3.48 -8.74 15.64
N GLY A 258 4.09 -8.78 16.82
CA GLY A 258 3.86 -9.83 17.82
C GLY A 258 4.51 -11.18 17.45
N GLU A 259 5.48 -11.17 16.54
CA GLU A 259 6.11 -12.36 15.98
C GLU A 259 7.44 -12.72 16.68
N LYS A 260 7.68 -14.02 16.86
CA LYS A 260 8.94 -14.56 17.34
C LYS A 260 9.76 -15.09 16.18
N ILE A 261 10.82 -14.36 15.81
CA ILE A 261 11.71 -14.72 14.70
C ILE A 261 13.15 -14.65 15.19
N ASN A 262 13.95 -15.66 14.83
CA ASN A 262 15.38 -15.71 15.13
C ASN A 262 16.14 -14.94 14.06
N PHE A 263 16.58 -13.72 14.36
CA PHE A 263 17.37 -12.90 13.45
C PHE A 263 18.86 -13.00 13.76
N ILE A 264 19.67 -13.31 12.75
CA ILE A 264 21.09 -13.55 12.84
C ILE A 264 21.83 -12.59 11.90
N ASN A 265 22.72 -11.77 12.47
CA ASN A 265 23.59 -10.91 11.69
C ASN A 265 24.83 -11.68 11.26
N ARG A 266 24.81 -12.21 10.05
CA ARG A 266 25.87 -13.03 9.48
C ARG A 266 25.78 -13.07 7.96
N ASP A 267 26.88 -13.39 7.28
CA ASP A 267 26.83 -13.80 5.89
C ASP A 267 26.11 -15.17 5.82
N TYR A 268 25.15 -15.31 4.91
CA TYR A 268 24.42 -16.57 4.71
C TYR A 268 25.36 -17.73 4.41
N PHE A 269 26.41 -17.50 3.62
CA PHE A 269 27.35 -18.55 3.22
C PHE A 269 28.24 -19.09 4.39
N ASP A 270 28.24 -18.37 5.50
CA ASP A 270 28.91 -18.80 6.75
C ASP A 270 27.92 -19.32 7.80
N PHE A 271 26.61 -19.37 7.44
CA PHE A 271 25.57 -19.85 8.33
C PHE A 271 25.45 -21.36 8.26
N THR A 272 25.33 -21.98 9.42
CA THR A 272 25.06 -23.40 9.58
C THR A 272 23.94 -23.61 10.59
N HIS A 273 23.12 -24.63 10.38
CA HIS A 273 22.04 -25.01 11.28
C HIS A 273 22.03 -26.53 11.48
N ALA A 274 21.62 -26.99 12.67
CA ALA A 274 21.63 -28.40 13.03
C ALA A 274 20.57 -29.22 12.23
N TYR A 275 19.53 -28.58 11.75
CA TYR A 275 18.43 -29.19 11.02
C TYR A 275 18.27 -28.57 9.64
N LEU A 276 17.67 -29.34 8.72
CA LEU A 276 17.24 -28.81 7.43
C LEU A 276 15.98 -27.99 7.59
N PHE A 277 15.85 -26.94 6.80
CA PHE A 277 14.64 -26.13 6.73
C PHE A 277 13.61 -26.81 5.81
N ASP A 278 12.33 -26.68 6.17
CA ASP A 278 11.23 -27.14 5.32
C ASP A 278 11.02 -26.21 4.13
N GLU A 279 11.28 -24.90 4.33
CA GLU A 279 11.00 -23.87 3.35
C GLU A 279 12.10 -22.78 3.37
N ILE A 280 12.43 -22.28 2.20
CA ILE A 280 13.19 -21.06 2.01
C ILE A 280 12.30 -20.07 1.29
N ILE A 281 12.07 -18.90 1.88
CA ILE A 281 11.30 -17.82 1.30
C ILE A 281 12.06 -16.51 1.41
N THR A 282 12.40 -15.89 0.30
CA THR A 282 13.26 -14.71 0.30
C THR A 282 13.01 -13.77 -0.86
N ASN A 283 13.32 -12.51 -0.65
CA ASN A 283 13.48 -11.52 -1.71
C ASN A 283 14.98 -11.44 -2.04
N MET A 284 15.41 -12.19 -3.06
CA MET A 284 16.81 -12.28 -3.46
C MET A 284 17.45 -10.90 -3.67
N PRO A 285 18.70 -10.70 -3.23
CA PRO A 285 19.42 -9.46 -3.50
C PRO A 285 19.49 -9.17 -4.98
N VAL A 286 19.12 -7.96 -5.37
CA VAL A 286 19.21 -7.52 -6.77
C VAL A 286 20.63 -7.10 -7.14
N ARG A 287 20.92 -7.13 -8.43
CA ARG A 287 22.25 -6.81 -8.97
C ARG A 287 22.83 -5.48 -8.46
N GLY A 288 22.02 -4.44 -8.33
CA GLY A 288 22.48 -3.12 -7.91
C GLY A 288 23.60 -2.58 -8.82
N ARG A 289 24.76 -2.24 -8.22
CA ARG A 289 25.96 -1.79 -8.95
C ARG A 289 26.92 -2.93 -9.34
N LYS A 290 26.62 -4.18 -8.98
CA LYS A 290 27.46 -5.33 -9.30
C LYS A 290 27.41 -5.62 -10.82
N SER A 291 28.50 -6.20 -11.35
CA SER A 291 28.50 -6.70 -12.72
C SER A 291 27.55 -7.90 -12.87
N LYS A 292 27.25 -8.26 -14.12
CA LYS A 292 26.47 -9.47 -14.39
C LYS A 292 27.18 -10.71 -13.85
N GLU A 293 28.50 -10.80 -14.09
CA GLU A 293 29.34 -11.92 -13.70
C GLU A 293 29.38 -12.09 -12.17
N GLU A 294 29.54 -11.00 -11.40
CA GLU A 294 29.47 -11.03 -9.93
C GLU A 294 28.10 -11.49 -9.43
N THR A 295 27.04 -11.09 -10.13
CA THR A 295 25.67 -11.48 -9.78
C THR A 295 25.43 -12.96 -10.07
N ASP A 296 25.86 -13.45 -11.24
CA ASP A 296 25.72 -14.84 -11.65
C ASP A 296 26.56 -15.76 -10.71
N THR A 297 27.77 -15.33 -10.33
CA THR A 297 28.60 -16.02 -9.34
C THR A 297 27.92 -16.11 -7.97
N PHE A 298 27.30 -15.00 -7.53
CA PHE A 298 26.58 -14.97 -6.25
C PHE A 298 25.39 -15.94 -6.26
N TYR A 299 24.58 -15.90 -7.31
CA TYR A 299 23.42 -16.79 -7.41
C TYR A 299 23.80 -18.26 -7.62
N GLY A 300 24.92 -18.51 -8.28
CA GLY A 300 25.43 -19.87 -8.46
C GLY A 300 25.98 -20.51 -7.16
N ARG A 301 26.32 -19.70 -6.14
CA ARG A 301 26.70 -20.18 -4.81
C ARG A 301 25.49 -20.47 -3.91
N PHE A 302 24.36 -19.83 -4.19
CA PHE A 302 23.12 -20.03 -3.44
C PHE A 302 22.44 -21.34 -3.82
#